data_1c5fbac77de0c5a0c0c9ed6ee238ce37
#
_entry.id   1c5fbac77de0c5a0c0c9ed6ee238ce37
#
_cell.length_a   1.000
_cell.length_b   1.000
_cell.length_c   1.000
_cell.angle_alpha   90.00
_cell.angle_beta   90.00
_cell.angle_gamma   90.00
#
_symmetry.space_group_name_H-M   'P 1'
#
loop_
_entity.id
_entity.type
_entity.pdbx_description
1 polymer ?
#
loop_
_entity_poly.entity_id
_entity_poly.type
_entity_poly.pdbx_seq_one_letter_code
_entity_poly.pdbx_strand_id
1 'polypeptide(L)'
;MSISQLFILSRRGDSIIYRDFRRDIKKSNDIFFRNVNFFTEEEIAPPLFNVDGINFIYIKTDDLYIAISTLDNSSPNYFLEVIEQLLKVIKDHIGVLTEETIRKNFVLIYEIIDEMIDFGYPQLSDSEQVK
;
A
#
# COMPACT_ATOMS: atom_id res chain seq x y z
N MET A 1 6.92 6.20 -13.33
CA MET A 1 6.71 6.00 -11.89
C MET A 1 6.01 4.68 -11.68
N SER A 2 6.75 3.69 -11.23
CA SER A 2 6.22 2.34 -11.13
C SER A 2 6.30 1.81 -9.70
N ILE A 3 5.33 0.95 -9.37
CA ILE A 3 5.23 0.29 -8.08
C ILE A 3 5.68 -1.15 -8.26
N SER A 4 6.61 -1.61 -7.44
CA SER A 4 7.03 -3.01 -7.47
C SER A 4 6.04 -3.90 -6.77
N GLN A 5 5.66 -3.55 -5.55
CA GLN A 5 4.71 -4.33 -4.75
C GLN A 5 3.77 -3.41 -3.99
N LEU A 6 2.58 -3.90 -3.74
CA LEU A 6 1.61 -3.24 -2.87
C LEU A 6 1.07 -4.28 -1.91
N PHE A 7 0.99 -3.93 -0.64
CA PHE A 7 0.49 -4.88 0.36
C PHE A 7 -0.29 -4.16 1.46
N ILE A 8 -1.21 -4.90 2.05
CA ILE A 8 -1.98 -4.45 3.21
C ILE A 8 -1.70 -5.45 4.32
N LEU A 9 -1.22 -4.95 5.45
CA LEU A 9 -0.88 -5.76 6.61
C LEU A 9 -1.79 -5.42 7.78
N SER A 10 -2.06 -6.42 8.62
CA SER A 10 -2.67 -6.16 9.92
C SER A 10 -1.66 -5.45 10.82
N ARG A 11 -2.12 -4.94 11.94
CA ARG A 11 -1.21 -4.30 12.91
C ARG A 11 -0.17 -5.25 13.46
N ARG A 12 -0.43 -6.55 13.42
CA ARG A 12 0.51 -7.57 13.86
C ARG A 12 1.50 -7.99 12.79
N GLY A 13 1.34 -7.46 11.56
CA GLY A 13 2.21 -7.78 10.45
C GLY A 13 1.73 -8.91 9.54
N ASP A 14 0.52 -9.44 9.79
CA ASP A 14 -0.05 -10.47 8.92
C ASP A 14 -0.38 -9.89 7.55
N SER A 15 0.06 -10.54 6.50
CA SER A 15 -0.23 -10.11 5.14
C SER A 15 -1.66 -10.48 4.78
N ILE A 16 -2.49 -9.47 4.56
CA ILE A 16 -3.89 -9.68 4.17
C ILE A 16 -4.02 -9.61 2.66
N ILE A 17 -3.40 -8.59 2.08
CA ILE A 17 -3.36 -8.36 0.63
C ILE A 17 -1.91 -8.22 0.24
N TYR A 18 -1.52 -8.86 -0.85
CA TYR A 18 -0.17 -8.75 -1.39
C TYR A 18 -0.23 -8.88 -2.91
N ARG A 19 0.37 -7.91 -3.59
CA ARG A 19 0.45 -7.93 -5.04
C ARG A 19 1.86 -7.54 -5.49
N ASP A 20 2.49 -8.40 -6.27
CA ASP A 20 3.78 -8.14 -6.89
C ASP A 20 3.53 -7.85 -8.37
N PHE A 21 3.75 -6.61 -8.78
CA PHE A 21 3.44 -6.18 -10.15
C PHE A 21 4.58 -6.41 -11.13
N ARG A 22 5.82 -6.30 -10.66
CA ARG A 22 6.98 -6.25 -11.56
C ARG A 22 7.95 -7.39 -11.40
N ARG A 23 7.91 -8.08 -10.29
CA ARG A 23 8.84 -9.19 -9.95
C ARG A 23 10.30 -8.76 -9.99
N ASP A 24 10.57 -7.49 -9.67
CA ASP A 24 11.93 -6.93 -9.69
C ASP A 24 12.56 -6.86 -8.31
N ILE A 25 11.84 -7.20 -7.26
CA ILE A 25 12.35 -7.30 -5.90
C ILE A 25 11.75 -8.54 -5.22
N LYS A 26 12.43 -9.01 -4.17
CA LYS A 26 11.90 -10.11 -3.36
C LYS A 26 10.73 -9.63 -2.55
N LYS A 27 9.90 -10.55 -2.07
CA LYS A 27 8.75 -10.23 -1.22
C LYS A 27 9.23 -9.38 -0.04
N SER A 28 8.68 -8.18 0.07
CA SER A 28 9.23 -7.15 0.97
C SER A 28 8.36 -6.79 2.16
N ASN A 29 7.20 -7.42 2.32
CA ASN A 29 6.30 -7.09 3.42
C ASN A 29 6.91 -7.34 4.80
N ASP A 30 7.73 -8.38 4.97
CA ASP A 30 8.40 -8.65 6.24
C ASP A 30 9.46 -7.61 6.55
N ILE A 31 10.21 -7.19 5.52
CA ILE A 31 11.21 -6.14 5.67
C ILE A 31 10.53 -4.84 6.11
N PHE A 32 9.43 -4.51 5.47
CA PHE A 32 8.63 -3.34 5.82
C PHE A 32 8.18 -3.41 7.29
N PHE A 33 7.57 -4.51 7.68
CA PHE A 33 7.00 -4.62 9.01
C PHE A 33 8.08 -4.55 10.10
N ARG A 34 9.21 -5.20 9.90
CA ARG A 34 10.31 -5.15 10.86
C ARG A 34 10.81 -3.71 11.05
N ASN A 35 10.91 -2.94 9.98
CA ASN A 35 11.38 -1.57 10.07
C ASN A 35 10.35 -0.65 10.72
N VAL A 36 9.08 -0.79 10.40
CA VAL A 36 8.02 0.01 11.02
C VAL A 36 7.88 -0.33 12.49
N ASN A 37 7.97 -1.60 12.85
CA ASN A 37 7.82 -2.06 14.22
C ASN A 37 9.04 -1.72 15.10
N PHE A 38 10.16 -1.36 14.48
CA PHE A 38 11.35 -0.91 15.20
C PHE A 38 11.11 0.41 15.91
N PHE A 39 10.24 1.25 15.37
CA PHE A 39 9.90 2.51 16.03
C PHE A 39 8.99 2.23 17.22
N THR A 40 9.30 2.86 18.36
CA THR A 40 8.53 2.67 19.58
C THR A 40 7.19 3.40 19.47
N GLU A 41 6.30 3.11 20.43
CA GLU A 41 5.00 3.78 20.48
C GLU A 41 5.14 5.30 20.62
N GLU A 42 6.24 5.77 21.19
CA GLU A 42 6.51 7.20 21.37
C GLU A 42 7.02 7.87 20.11
N GLU A 43 7.52 7.08 19.16
CA GLU A 43 8.05 7.59 17.91
C GLU A 43 7.12 7.21 16.77
N ILE A 44 6.80 8.19 15.92
CA ILE A 44 6.00 7.94 14.74
C ILE A 44 6.96 7.55 13.62
N ALA A 45 6.76 6.34 13.08
CA ALA A 45 7.55 5.90 11.94
C ALA A 45 7.31 6.85 10.76
N PRO A 46 8.37 7.27 10.05
CA PRO A 46 8.18 8.15 8.90
C PRO A 46 7.37 7.44 7.81
N PRO A 47 6.53 8.18 7.06
CA PRO A 47 5.71 7.58 6.01
C PRO A 47 6.51 7.10 4.81
N LEU A 48 7.81 7.38 4.81
CA LEU A 48 8.74 7.00 3.75
C LEU A 48 10.04 6.57 4.38
N PHE A 49 10.56 5.41 3.97
CA PHE A 49 11.92 4.99 4.35
C PHE A 49 12.50 4.09 3.26
N ASN A 50 13.82 3.95 3.29
CA ASN A 50 14.55 3.12 2.32
C ASN A 50 15.31 2.03 3.07
N VAL A 51 15.22 0.80 2.55
CA VAL A 51 15.96 -0.35 3.07
C VAL A 51 16.55 -1.11 1.89
N ASP A 52 17.86 -1.21 1.84
CA ASP A 52 18.57 -1.95 0.79
C ASP A 52 18.18 -1.53 -0.63
N GLY A 53 17.99 -0.23 -0.84
CA GLY A 53 17.66 0.32 -2.15
C GLY A 53 16.18 0.29 -2.47
N ILE A 54 15.35 -0.27 -1.59
CA ILE A 54 13.90 -0.31 -1.79
C ILE A 54 13.25 0.83 -1.02
N ASN A 55 12.47 1.63 -1.71
CA ASN A 55 11.70 2.70 -1.06
C ASN A 55 10.34 2.15 -0.62
N PHE A 56 9.99 2.41 0.63
CA PHE A 56 8.70 2.03 1.19
C PHE A 56 7.92 3.29 1.52
N ILE A 57 6.72 3.39 1.00
CA ILE A 57 5.79 4.48 1.29
C ILE A 57 4.52 3.84 1.82
N TYR A 58 4.01 4.37 2.95
CA TYR A 58 2.86 3.73 3.58
C TYR A 58 1.96 4.72 4.31
N ILE A 59 0.74 4.26 4.55
CA ILE A 59 -0.23 4.94 5.41
C ILE A 59 -0.64 3.93 6.48
N LYS A 60 -0.67 4.39 7.72
CA LYS A 60 -1.13 3.60 8.85
C LYS A 60 -2.54 4.04 9.22
N THR A 61 -3.45 3.08 9.30
CA THR A 61 -4.79 3.29 9.86
C THR A 61 -4.84 2.66 11.25
N ASP A 62 -6.01 2.72 11.91
CA ASP A 62 -6.15 2.13 13.23
C ASP A 62 -5.87 0.62 13.24
N ASP A 63 -6.25 -0.09 12.18
CA ASP A 63 -6.15 -1.55 12.11
C ASP A 63 -5.10 -2.05 11.12
N LEU A 64 -4.62 -1.20 10.21
CA LEU A 64 -3.92 -1.68 9.03
C LEU A 64 -2.72 -0.82 8.66
N TYR A 65 -1.78 -1.44 7.95
CA TYR A 65 -0.74 -0.74 7.20
C TYR A 65 -1.00 -0.97 5.72
N ILE A 66 -1.08 0.10 4.94
CA ILE A 66 -1.18 0.02 3.49
C ILE A 66 0.11 0.58 2.92
N ALA A 67 0.87 -0.26 2.24
CA ALA A 67 2.24 0.09 1.84
C ALA A 67 2.52 -0.24 0.40
N ILE A 68 3.41 0.56 -0.18
CA ILE A 68 3.98 0.36 -1.51
C ILE A 68 5.48 0.19 -1.35
N SER A 69 6.06 -0.77 -2.07
CA SER A 69 7.50 -0.86 -2.25
C SER A 69 7.84 -0.56 -3.71
N THR A 70 8.92 0.18 -3.92
CA THR A 70 9.33 0.60 -5.26
C THR A 70 10.83 0.79 -5.33
N LEU A 71 11.40 0.58 -6.51
CA LEU A 71 12.78 0.93 -6.82
C LEU A 71 12.87 2.33 -7.43
N ASP A 72 11.75 2.95 -7.72
CA ASP A 72 11.67 4.26 -8.35
C ASP A 72 11.97 5.35 -7.31
N ASN A 73 12.79 6.32 -7.69
CA ASN A 73 13.16 7.45 -6.83
C ASN A 73 12.30 8.68 -7.08
N SER A 74 11.15 8.52 -7.70
CA SER A 74 10.22 9.61 -7.95
C SER A 74 9.63 10.16 -6.65
N SER A 75 8.93 11.27 -6.76
CA SER A 75 8.39 11.98 -5.61
C SER A 75 7.57 11.06 -4.69
N PRO A 76 7.89 11.00 -3.39
CA PRO A 76 7.10 10.23 -2.43
C PRO A 76 5.65 10.68 -2.37
N ASN A 77 5.39 11.97 -2.59
CA ASN A 77 4.03 12.50 -2.57
C ASN A 77 3.15 11.86 -3.63
N TYR A 78 3.73 11.53 -4.77
CA TYR A 78 3.00 10.83 -5.83
C TYR A 78 2.49 9.47 -5.34
N PHE A 79 3.36 8.70 -4.69
CA PHE A 79 2.98 7.37 -4.20
C PHE A 79 2.00 7.46 -3.03
N LEU A 80 2.13 8.47 -2.16
CA LEU A 80 1.14 8.69 -1.10
C LEU A 80 -0.22 8.99 -1.70
N GLU A 81 -0.27 9.80 -2.75
CA GLU A 81 -1.52 10.10 -3.43
C GLU A 81 -2.16 8.84 -4.04
N VAL A 82 -1.33 7.95 -4.60
CA VAL A 82 -1.81 6.66 -5.12
C VAL A 82 -2.49 5.86 -4.01
N ILE A 83 -1.83 5.75 -2.85
CA ILE A 83 -2.40 5.02 -1.72
C ILE A 83 -3.71 5.66 -1.25
N GLU A 84 -3.74 6.99 -1.15
CA GLU A 84 -4.93 7.71 -0.71
C GLU A 84 -6.10 7.50 -1.66
N GLN A 85 -5.86 7.55 -2.96
CA GLN A 85 -6.91 7.31 -3.94
C GLN A 85 -7.39 5.87 -3.89
N LEU A 86 -6.48 4.92 -3.74
CA LEU A 86 -6.83 3.51 -3.60
C LEU A 86 -7.72 3.29 -2.37
N LEU A 87 -7.33 3.85 -1.24
CA LEU A 87 -8.11 3.73 0.00
C LEU A 87 -9.49 4.34 -0.16
N LYS A 88 -9.60 5.46 -0.84
CA LYS A 88 -10.88 6.11 -1.08
C LYS A 88 -11.81 5.21 -1.88
N VAL A 89 -11.31 4.61 -2.95
CA VAL A 89 -12.11 3.71 -3.79
C VAL A 89 -12.53 2.48 -2.98
N ILE A 90 -11.62 1.90 -2.22
CA ILE A 90 -11.94 0.75 -1.38
C ILE A 90 -13.02 1.10 -0.36
N LYS A 91 -12.89 2.25 0.31
CA LYS A 91 -13.90 2.71 1.27
C LYS A 91 -15.26 2.91 0.64
N ASP A 92 -15.29 3.44 -0.57
CA ASP A 92 -16.55 3.66 -1.29
C ASP A 92 -17.29 2.34 -1.56
N HIS A 93 -16.56 1.24 -1.67
CA HIS A 93 -17.14 -0.07 -1.97
C HIS A 93 -17.48 -0.88 -0.71
N ILE A 94 -16.63 -0.84 0.32
CA ILE A 94 -16.79 -1.73 1.48
C ILE A 94 -17.10 -0.99 2.78
N GLY A 95 -17.04 0.35 2.77
CA GLY A 95 -17.32 1.15 3.97
C GLY A 95 -16.11 1.26 4.89
N VAL A 96 -16.15 0.59 6.01
CA VAL A 96 -15.10 0.72 7.03
C VAL A 96 -13.87 -0.10 6.67
N LEU A 97 -12.68 0.49 6.87
CA LEU A 97 -11.41 -0.22 6.64
C LEU A 97 -10.96 -0.89 7.93
N THR A 98 -11.30 -2.15 8.08
CA THR A 98 -10.84 -2.99 9.18
C THR A 98 -10.23 -4.26 8.61
N GLU A 99 -9.46 -4.97 9.43
CA GLU A 99 -8.91 -6.27 9.01
C GLU A 99 -10.03 -7.20 8.54
N GLU A 100 -11.14 -7.23 9.28
CA GLU A 100 -12.27 -8.09 8.97
C GLU A 100 -12.91 -7.74 7.63
N THR A 101 -13.17 -6.46 7.35
CA THR A 101 -13.80 -6.06 6.09
C THR A 101 -12.88 -6.30 4.90
N ILE A 102 -11.58 -6.11 5.07
CA ILE A 102 -10.61 -6.40 4.02
C ILE A 102 -10.58 -7.90 3.72
N ARG A 103 -10.53 -8.74 4.74
CA ARG A 103 -10.52 -10.20 4.55
C ARG A 103 -11.80 -10.71 3.89
N LYS A 104 -12.94 -10.15 4.25
CA LYS A 104 -14.23 -10.56 3.66
C LYS A 104 -14.37 -10.15 2.20
N ASN A 105 -13.68 -9.09 1.79
CA ASN A 105 -13.82 -8.52 0.46
C ASN A 105 -12.53 -8.61 -0.35
N PHE A 106 -11.65 -9.58 -0.04
CA PHE A 106 -10.31 -9.61 -0.64
C PHE A 106 -10.35 -9.72 -2.18
N VAL A 107 -11.30 -10.47 -2.73
CA VAL A 107 -11.42 -10.59 -4.19
C VAL A 107 -11.72 -9.24 -4.83
N LEU A 108 -12.68 -8.51 -4.25
CA LEU A 108 -13.03 -7.19 -4.75
C LEU A 108 -11.85 -6.22 -4.64
N ILE A 109 -11.11 -6.30 -3.52
CA ILE A 109 -9.96 -5.43 -3.31
C ILE A 109 -8.86 -5.72 -4.33
N TYR A 110 -8.58 -6.99 -4.62
CA TYR A 110 -7.62 -7.33 -5.67
C TYR A 110 -8.06 -6.80 -7.03
N GLU A 111 -9.36 -6.87 -7.34
CA GLU A 111 -9.89 -6.33 -8.59
C GLU A 111 -9.70 -4.81 -8.66
N ILE A 112 -9.96 -4.11 -7.57
CA ILE A 112 -9.74 -2.65 -7.50
C ILE A 112 -8.28 -2.32 -7.71
N ILE A 113 -7.38 -3.03 -7.03
CA ILE A 113 -5.94 -2.81 -7.15
C ILE A 113 -5.49 -3.02 -8.59
N ASP A 114 -5.89 -4.12 -9.22
CA ASP A 114 -5.48 -4.44 -10.57
C ASP A 114 -6.03 -3.44 -11.60
N GLU A 115 -7.20 -2.88 -11.33
CA GLU A 115 -7.78 -1.86 -12.20
C GLU A 115 -7.07 -0.52 -12.07
N MET A 116 -6.69 -0.16 -10.85
CA MET A 116 -6.04 1.13 -10.58
C MET A 116 -4.53 1.11 -10.84
N ILE A 117 -3.90 -0.05 -10.82
CA ILE A 117 -2.46 -0.18 -11.01
C ILE A 117 -2.19 -1.23 -12.07
N ASP A 118 -1.78 -0.78 -13.25
CA ASP A 118 -1.55 -1.64 -14.41
C ASP A 118 -0.07 -2.00 -14.51
N PHE A 119 0.27 -3.26 -14.25
CA PHE A 119 1.66 -3.77 -14.26
C PHE A 119 2.61 -2.92 -13.42
N GLY A 120 2.11 -2.35 -12.31
CA GLY A 120 2.90 -1.49 -11.44
C GLY A 120 2.80 -0.01 -11.79
N TYR A 121 2.10 0.36 -12.84
CA TYR A 121 1.92 1.77 -13.24
C TYR A 121 0.53 2.25 -12.81
N PRO A 122 0.50 3.17 -11.82
CA PRO A 122 -0.79 3.70 -11.37
C PRO A 122 -1.55 4.42 -12.47
N GLN A 123 -2.84 4.15 -12.55
CA GLN A 123 -3.75 4.80 -13.49
C GLN A 123 -4.53 5.89 -12.75
N LEU A 124 -3.81 6.95 -12.35
CA LEU A 124 -4.43 8.06 -11.64
C LEU A 124 -5.22 8.91 -12.61
N SER A 125 -6.48 9.11 -12.30
CA SER A 125 -7.34 10.02 -13.05
C SER A 125 -7.60 11.26 -12.20
N ASP A 126 -8.04 12.34 -12.85
CA ASP A 126 -8.57 13.48 -12.12
C ASP A 126 -9.76 13.01 -11.28
N SER A 127 -10.04 13.71 -10.19
CA SER A 127 -11.18 13.41 -9.35
C SER A 127 -12.50 13.38 -10.14
N GLU A 128 -12.57 14.12 -11.23
CA GLU A 128 -13.75 14.15 -12.10
C GLU A 128 -13.89 12.90 -12.93
N GLN A 129 -12.78 12.26 -13.27
CA GLN A 129 -12.80 11.04 -14.10
C GLN A 129 -12.99 9.79 -13.25
N VAL A 130 -12.69 9.84 -11.97
CA VAL A 130 -12.82 8.71 -11.05
C VAL A 130 -14.28 8.49 -10.65
N LYS A 131 -15.11 9.45 -10.85
CA LYS A 131 -16.53 9.37 -10.48
C LYS A 131 -17.34 8.48 -11.41
#